data_745ef9fb9868f774dab505e317cd192e
#
_entry.id   745ef9fb9868f774dab505e317cd192e
#
_cell.length_a   1.000
_cell.length_b   1.000
_cell.length_c   1.000
_cell.angle_alpha   90.00
_cell.angle_beta   90.00
_cell.angle_gamma   90.00
#
_symmetry.space_group_name_H-M   'P 1'
#
loop_
_entity.id
_entity.type
_entity.pdbx_description
1 polymer ?
#
loop_
_entity_poly.entity_id
_entity_poly.type
_entity_poly.pdbx_seq_one_letter_code
_entity_poly.pdbx_strand_id
1 'polypeptide(L)'
;MKNKKAYKLIVFFIIAITFMIPKEAFASPHFNLSVSSGDTPADYVDSIKILIFFTMLTLLPSFIIMFTSFTRITVVFSLLKNAIGAQQSIPSQILVGLAIFLTIFIMQPVYTEINEVALKPYSNEEITFEQALENASNPIKDFMLKETRQKDLELFVDAAKLNSGELTRKNIPLYSIVPAFAISELKTAFQIGFLLFVPFMVIDMIVASVLMSMGMMMLPPTVISLAFKLLLFEIGRASCRERV
;
A
#
# COMPACT_ATOMS: atom_id res chain seq x y z
N MET A 1 32.76 5.84 41.04
CA MET A 1 33.08 4.41 40.89
C MET A 1 31.87 3.47 40.61
N LYS A 2 30.63 3.95 40.50
CA LYS A 2 29.40 3.13 40.35
C LYS A 2 29.12 2.65 38.91
N ASN A 3 29.63 3.35 37.87
CA ASN A 3 29.32 3.02 36.47
C ASN A 3 30.12 1.84 35.87
N LYS A 4 31.25 1.48 36.41
CA LYS A 4 32.07 0.36 35.86
C LYS A 4 31.44 -1.03 36.11
N LYS A 5 30.67 -1.18 37.19
CA LYS A 5 29.96 -2.45 37.47
C LYS A 5 28.74 -2.63 36.55
N ALA A 6 27.97 -1.56 36.30
CA ALA A 6 26.83 -1.59 35.39
C ALA A 6 27.26 -1.89 33.94
N TYR A 7 28.35 -1.30 33.46
CA TYR A 7 28.90 -1.57 32.14
C TYR A 7 29.34 -3.04 31.98
N LYS A 8 30.00 -3.60 32.99
CA LYS A 8 30.38 -5.04 32.96
C LYS A 8 29.17 -5.97 32.97
N LEU A 9 28.09 -5.62 33.65
CA LEU A 9 26.83 -6.36 33.65
C LEU A 9 26.14 -6.31 32.29
N ILE A 10 26.12 -5.14 31.64
CA ILE A 10 25.52 -4.97 30.30
C ILE A 10 26.30 -5.76 29.26
N VAL A 11 27.65 -5.66 29.29
CA VAL A 11 28.51 -6.44 28.38
C VAL A 11 28.37 -7.95 28.60
N PHE A 12 28.26 -8.38 29.85
CA PHE A 12 28.02 -9.79 30.16
C PHE A 12 26.66 -10.26 29.66
N PHE A 13 25.62 -9.44 29.76
CA PHE A 13 24.27 -9.75 29.27
C PHE A 13 24.22 -9.81 27.75
N ILE A 14 24.93 -8.90 27.05
CA ILE A 14 25.05 -8.92 25.58
C ILE A 14 25.77 -10.18 25.11
N ILE A 15 26.86 -10.56 25.77
CA ILE A 15 27.63 -11.77 25.45
C ILE A 15 26.77 -13.04 25.73
N ALA A 16 26.02 -13.05 26.83
CA ALA A 16 25.13 -14.17 27.16
C ALA A 16 23.99 -14.31 26.15
N ILE A 17 23.40 -13.20 25.66
CA ILE A 17 22.38 -13.22 24.60
C ILE A 17 22.97 -13.71 23.29
N THR A 18 24.20 -13.30 22.93
CA THR A 18 24.88 -13.76 21.71
C THR A 18 25.20 -15.26 21.76
N PHE A 19 25.41 -15.81 22.96
CA PHE A 19 25.71 -17.24 23.15
C PHE A 19 24.42 -18.10 23.23
N MET A 20 23.27 -17.48 23.48
CA MET A 20 21.97 -18.16 23.55
C MET A 20 21.26 -18.31 22.20
N ILE A 21 21.78 -17.72 21.14
CA ILE A 21 21.27 -17.92 19.78
C ILE A 21 21.74 -19.31 19.32
N PRO A 22 20.83 -20.30 19.21
CA PRO A 22 21.23 -21.63 18.76
C PRO A 22 21.78 -21.52 17.32
N LYS A 23 23.01 -21.96 17.10
CA LYS A 23 23.70 -21.92 15.80
C LYS A 23 23.06 -22.82 14.73
N GLU A 24 21.99 -23.55 15.06
CA GLU A 24 21.43 -24.56 14.17
C GLU A 24 20.07 -24.15 13.53
N ALA A 25 19.62 -22.91 13.71
CA ALA A 25 18.30 -22.48 13.22
C ALA A 25 18.31 -21.78 11.85
N PHE A 26 19.43 -21.71 11.17
CA PHE A 26 19.46 -21.25 9.77
C PHE A 26 19.70 -22.45 8.84
N ALA A 27 18.62 -23.20 8.60
CA ALA A 27 18.51 -23.92 7.33
C ALA A 27 18.40 -22.84 6.24
N SER A 28 19.55 -22.35 5.79
CA SER A 28 19.61 -21.47 4.63
C SER A 28 19.02 -22.26 3.47
N PRO A 29 17.94 -21.80 2.81
CA PRO A 29 17.62 -22.35 1.53
C PRO A 29 18.84 -22.10 0.65
N HIS A 30 19.57 -23.16 0.30
CA HIS A 30 20.67 -23.06 -0.64
C HIS A 30 20.07 -22.79 -2.01
N PHE A 31 19.91 -21.51 -2.34
CA PHE A 31 19.76 -21.08 -3.70
C PHE A 31 21.15 -21.25 -4.36
N ASN A 32 21.37 -22.41 -4.96
CA ASN A 32 22.49 -22.61 -5.84
C ASN A 32 22.23 -21.83 -7.14
N LEU A 33 22.53 -20.54 -7.15
CA LEU A 33 22.65 -19.76 -8.36
C LEU A 33 23.97 -20.12 -9.04
N SER A 34 24.03 -21.29 -9.65
CA SER A 34 25.14 -21.61 -10.55
C SER A 34 24.85 -20.95 -11.89
N VAL A 35 25.36 -19.75 -12.09
CA VAL A 35 25.51 -19.19 -13.43
C VAL A 35 26.67 -19.98 -14.08
N SER A 36 26.32 -21.10 -14.70
CA SER A 36 27.27 -21.88 -15.47
C SER A 36 27.56 -21.10 -16.75
N SER A 37 28.81 -20.71 -16.92
CA SER A 37 29.32 -20.15 -18.19
C SER A 37 29.54 -21.30 -19.19
N GLY A 38 28.47 -22.07 -19.46
CA GLY A 38 28.48 -23.17 -20.39
C GLY A 38 27.98 -22.74 -21.76
N ASP A 39 28.59 -23.22 -22.80
CA ASP A 39 28.21 -22.96 -24.19
C ASP A 39 26.99 -23.82 -24.66
N THR A 40 26.23 -24.41 -23.73
CA THR A 40 25.09 -25.27 -24.07
C THR A 40 23.77 -24.48 -24.05
N PRO A 41 22.82 -24.81 -24.95
CA PRO A 41 21.49 -24.16 -24.92
C PRO A 41 20.75 -24.27 -23.58
N ALA A 42 21.02 -25.31 -22.78
CA ALA A 42 20.44 -25.51 -21.47
C ALA A 42 20.91 -24.44 -20.45
N ASP A 43 22.18 -24.05 -20.51
CA ASP A 43 22.76 -23.02 -19.63
C ASP A 43 22.16 -21.64 -19.90
N TYR A 44 21.82 -21.34 -21.16
CA TYR A 44 21.11 -20.11 -21.51
C TYR A 44 19.68 -20.10 -20.97
N VAL A 45 18.97 -21.22 -20.97
CA VAL A 45 17.62 -21.35 -20.43
C VAL A 45 17.62 -21.08 -18.93
N ASP A 46 18.58 -21.58 -18.17
CA ASP A 46 18.65 -21.35 -16.73
C ASP A 46 19.03 -19.90 -16.41
N SER A 47 19.92 -19.30 -17.18
CA SER A 47 20.24 -17.86 -17.06
C SER A 47 19.02 -16.98 -17.34
N ILE A 48 18.21 -17.32 -18.33
CA ILE A 48 16.95 -16.61 -18.64
C ILE A 48 15.93 -16.78 -17.52
N LYS A 49 15.77 -17.97 -16.93
CA LYS A 49 14.89 -18.19 -15.78
C LYS A 49 15.28 -17.31 -14.59
N ILE A 50 16.58 -17.22 -14.29
CA ILE A 50 17.10 -16.35 -13.23
C ILE A 50 16.79 -14.89 -13.52
N LEU A 51 17.01 -14.43 -14.75
CA LEU A 51 16.69 -13.07 -15.18
C LEU A 51 15.20 -12.75 -15.00
N ILE A 52 14.32 -13.67 -15.46
CA ILE A 52 12.88 -13.54 -15.30
C ILE A 52 12.51 -13.49 -13.81
N PHE A 53 13.08 -14.35 -12.98
CA PHE A 53 12.83 -14.36 -11.54
C PHE A 53 13.19 -13.03 -10.88
N PHE A 54 14.40 -12.48 -11.15
CA PHE A 54 14.79 -11.18 -10.62
C PHE A 54 13.89 -10.04 -11.16
N THR A 55 13.53 -10.10 -12.43
CA THR A 55 12.61 -9.13 -13.02
C THR A 55 11.24 -9.18 -12.31
N MET A 56 10.70 -10.34 -12.07
CA MET A 56 9.45 -10.52 -11.31
C MET A 56 9.59 -10.01 -9.88
N LEU A 57 10.72 -10.27 -9.22
CA LEU A 57 10.98 -9.81 -7.86
C LEU A 57 11.03 -8.27 -7.77
N THR A 58 11.63 -7.60 -8.76
CA THR A 58 11.67 -6.13 -8.82
C THR A 58 10.30 -5.50 -9.11
N LEU A 59 9.41 -6.21 -9.78
CA LEU A 59 8.04 -5.76 -10.05
C LEU A 59 7.07 -6.05 -8.90
N LEU A 60 7.44 -6.88 -7.93
CA LEU A 60 6.59 -7.26 -6.79
C LEU A 60 5.98 -6.07 -6.04
N PRO A 61 6.72 -5.00 -5.70
CA PRO A 61 6.14 -3.83 -5.05
C PRO A 61 5.03 -3.17 -5.87
N SER A 62 5.17 -3.13 -7.20
CA SER A 62 4.17 -2.56 -8.10
C SER A 62 2.88 -3.39 -8.11
N PHE A 63 3.00 -4.71 -8.08
CA PHE A 63 1.84 -5.60 -7.95
C PHE A 63 1.11 -5.36 -6.63
N ILE A 64 1.82 -5.31 -5.49
CA ILE A 64 1.20 -5.05 -4.19
C ILE A 64 0.40 -3.74 -4.21
N ILE A 65 0.96 -2.68 -4.79
CA ILE A 65 0.31 -1.38 -4.92
C ILE A 65 -0.96 -1.48 -5.77
N MET A 66 -0.91 -2.23 -6.87
CA MET A 66 -2.03 -2.33 -7.83
C MET A 66 -3.15 -3.27 -7.38
N PHE A 67 -2.87 -4.24 -6.51
CA PHE A 67 -3.86 -5.24 -6.05
C PHE A 67 -4.51 -4.92 -4.71
N THR A 68 -4.11 -3.81 -4.06
CA THR A 68 -4.58 -3.44 -2.74
C THR A 68 -5.16 -2.02 -2.70
N SER A 69 -5.78 -1.64 -1.59
CA SER A 69 -6.28 -0.28 -1.35
C SER A 69 -5.17 0.77 -1.10
N PHE A 70 -3.89 0.40 -1.19
CA PHE A 70 -2.75 1.27 -0.91
C PHE A 70 -2.76 2.55 -1.75
N THR A 71 -3.07 2.42 -3.05
CA THR A 71 -3.14 3.57 -3.97
C THR A 71 -4.15 4.61 -3.52
N ARG A 72 -5.37 4.19 -3.16
CA ARG A 72 -6.43 5.06 -2.63
C ARG A 72 -5.94 5.84 -1.41
N ILE A 73 -5.41 5.13 -0.42
CA ILE A 73 -4.98 5.72 0.86
C ILE A 73 -3.84 6.71 0.65
N THR A 74 -2.84 6.34 -0.13
CA THR A 74 -1.67 7.19 -0.38
C THR A 74 -2.04 8.47 -1.11
N VAL A 75 -2.92 8.40 -2.11
CA VAL A 75 -3.39 9.58 -2.86
C VAL A 75 -4.22 10.49 -1.94
N VAL A 76 -5.14 9.94 -1.13
CA VAL A 76 -5.92 10.72 -0.17
C VAL A 76 -5.01 11.43 0.85
N PHE A 77 -4.01 10.75 1.40
CA PHE A 77 -3.06 11.36 2.33
C PHE A 77 -2.20 12.44 1.67
N SER A 78 -1.79 12.24 0.42
CA SER A 78 -1.06 13.26 -0.33
C SER A 78 -1.90 14.52 -0.55
N LEU A 79 -3.17 14.35 -0.93
CA LEU A 79 -4.10 15.46 -1.11
C LEU A 79 -4.40 16.17 0.22
N LEU A 80 -4.61 15.42 1.31
CA LEU A 80 -4.82 15.98 2.64
C LEU A 80 -3.61 16.78 3.13
N LYS A 81 -2.40 16.24 2.97
CA LYS A 81 -1.15 16.96 3.29
C LYS A 81 -1.06 18.29 2.56
N ASN A 82 -1.41 18.30 1.26
CA ASN A 82 -1.42 19.49 0.44
C ASN A 82 -2.52 20.47 0.88
N ALA A 83 -3.71 19.99 1.20
CA ALA A 83 -4.84 20.78 1.65
C ALA A 83 -4.55 21.55 2.95
N ILE A 84 -3.90 20.89 3.91
CA ILE A 84 -3.49 21.51 5.18
C ILE A 84 -2.37 22.56 4.97
N GLY A 85 -1.59 22.44 3.89
CA GLY A 85 -0.41 23.31 3.67
C GLY A 85 0.86 22.78 4.38
N ALA A 86 0.84 21.55 4.88
CA ALA A 86 1.94 20.92 5.64
C ALA A 86 2.96 20.21 4.72
N GLN A 87 3.17 20.71 3.49
CA GLN A 87 3.99 20.04 2.46
C GLN A 87 5.43 19.79 2.92
N GLN A 88 6.02 20.70 3.68
CA GLN A 88 7.40 20.59 4.18
C GLN A 88 7.47 20.02 5.60
N SER A 89 6.40 20.12 6.38
CA SER A 89 6.41 19.76 7.80
C SER A 89 6.26 18.27 8.05
N ILE A 90 5.55 17.54 7.17
CA ILE A 90 5.32 16.11 7.33
C ILE A 90 6.16 15.33 6.30
N PRO A 91 7.15 14.52 6.73
CA PRO A 91 7.89 13.65 5.84
C PRO A 91 6.97 12.66 5.11
N SER A 92 7.15 12.50 3.80
CA SER A 92 6.31 11.60 2.99
C SER A 92 6.42 10.14 3.42
N GLN A 93 7.57 9.75 3.99
CA GLN A 93 7.78 8.39 4.51
C GLN A 93 6.81 8.02 5.63
N ILE A 94 6.45 8.98 6.49
CA ILE A 94 5.48 8.74 7.58
C ILE A 94 4.10 8.44 7.00
N LEU A 95 3.68 9.19 5.97
CA LEU A 95 2.38 8.97 5.30
C LEU A 95 2.35 7.62 4.58
N VAL A 96 3.44 7.24 3.93
CA VAL A 96 3.58 5.93 3.28
C VAL A 96 3.52 4.82 4.33
N GLY A 97 4.23 4.95 5.45
CA GLY A 97 4.17 3.99 6.55
C GLY A 97 2.74 3.82 7.09
N LEU A 98 2.05 4.94 7.35
CA LEU A 98 0.65 4.90 7.79
C LEU A 98 -0.28 4.28 6.74
N ALA A 99 -0.06 4.58 5.45
CA ALA A 99 -0.81 3.99 4.35
C ALA A 99 -0.63 2.46 4.29
N ILE A 100 0.58 1.95 4.53
CA ILE A 100 0.86 0.51 4.61
C ILE A 100 0.07 -0.13 5.76
N PHE A 101 0.11 0.45 6.97
CA PHE A 101 -0.64 -0.07 8.12
C PHE A 101 -2.14 -0.14 7.86
N LEU A 102 -2.72 0.95 7.31
CA LEU A 102 -4.14 0.97 6.96
C LEU A 102 -4.47 -0.03 5.85
N THR A 103 -3.59 -0.19 4.87
CA THR A 103 -3.77 -1.17 3.81
C THR A 103 -3.81 -2.59 4.37
N ILE A 104 -2.88 -2.96 5.25
CA ILE A 104 -2.86 -4.26 5.92
C ILE A 104 -4.16 -4.48 6.71
N PHE A 105 -4.62 -3.46 7.43
CA PHE A 105 -5.86 -3.53 8.20
C PHE A 105 -7.10 -3.76 7.31
N ILE A 106 -7.22 -3.01 6.21
CA ILE A 106 -8.33 -3.13 5.26
C ILE A 106 -8.30 -4.48 4.53
N MET A 107 -7.10 -4.96 4.19
CA MET A 107 -6.90 -6.21 3.48
C MET A 107 -6.93 -7.46 4.39
N GLN A 108 -7.04 -7.29 5.71
CA GLN A 108 -7.05 -8.39 6.67
C GLN A 108 -8.05 -9.49 6.32
N PRO A 109 -9.33 -9.22 5.98
CA PRO A 109 -10.28 -10.27 5.63
C PRO A 109 -9.85 -11.06 4.38
N VAL A 110 -9.27 -10.38 3.37
CA VAL A 110 -8.77 -11.02 2.16
C VAL A 110 -7.60 -11.95 2.48
N TYR A 111 -6.66 -11.51 3.31
CA TYR A 111 -5.53 -12.35 3.74
C TYR A 111 -5.99 -13.57 4.56
N THR A 112 -6.98 -13.39 5.42
CA THR A 112 -7.55 -14.49 6.20
C THR A 112 -8.18 -15.53 5.29
N GLU A 113 -8.96 -15.10 4.30
CA GLU A 113 -9.57 -15.99 3.33
C GLU A 113 -8.53 -16.72 2.47
N ILE A 114 -7.51 -16.02 1.94
CA ILE A 114 -6.40 -16.65 1.21
C ILE A 114 -5.71 -17.72 2.06
N ASN A 115 -5.48 -17.44 3.34
CA ASN A 115 -4.84 -18.38 4.25
C ASN A 115 -5.69 -19.67 4.43
N GLU A 116 -7.02 -19.53 4.48
CA GLU A 116 -7.92 -20.67 4.67
C GLU A 116 -8.11 -21.50 3.40
N VAL A 117 -8.27 -20.85 2.24
CA VAL A 117 -8.61 -21.56 0.98
C VAL A 117 -7.38 -22.01 0.17
N ALA A 118 -6.20 -21.44 0.44
CA ALA A 118 -4.99 -21.70 -0.34
C ALA A 118 -3.81 -22.13 0.54
N LEU A 119 -3.37 -21.32 1.50
CA LEU A 119 -2.13 -21.58 2.21
C LEU A 119 -2.21 -22.78 3.14
N LYS A 120 -3.26 -22.91 3.95
CA LYS A 120 -3.46 -24.05 4.86
C LYS A 120 -3.60 -25.35 4.11
N PRO A 121 -4.51 -25.49 3.07
CA PRO A 121 -4.61 -26.73 2.33
C PRO A 121 -3.32 -27.11 1.59
N TYR A 122 -2.58 -26.12 1.08
CA TYR A 122 -1.28 -26.35 0.47
C TYR A 122 -0.24 -26.84 1.48
N SER A 123 -0.19 -26.24 2.67
CA SER A 123 0.72 -26.67 3.75
C SER A 123 0.40 -28.07 4.29
N ASN A 124 -0.86 -28.48 4.20
CA ASN A 124 -1.32 -29.82 4.57
C ASN A 124 -1.15 -30.83 3.44
N GLU A 125 -0.57 -30.46 2.30
CA GLU A 125 -0.41 -31.32 1.11
C GLU A 125 -1.74 -31.80 0.51
N GLU A 126 -2.86 -31.11 0.78
CA GLU A 126 -4.20 -31.45 0.27
C GLU A 126 -4.41 -30.98 -1.17
N ILE A 127 -3.71 -29.94 -1.58
CA ILE A 127 -3.81 -29.35 -2.91
C ILE A 127 -2.43 -29.09 -3.52
N THR A 128 -2.38 -29.04 -4.86
CA THR A 128 -1.14 -28.70 -5.59
C THR A 128 -0.87 -27.19 -5.54
N PHE A 129 0.36 -26.78 -5.85
CA PHE A 129 0.73 -25.36 -5.92
C PHE A 129 -0.13 -24.59 -6.94
N GLU A 130 -0.46 -25.20 -8.08
CA GLU A 130 -1.30 -24.59 -9.11
C GLU A 130 -2.72 -24.34 -8.60
N GLN A 131 -3.31 -25.31 -7.89
CA GLN A 131 -4.62 -25.17 -7.26
C GLN A 131 -4.60 -24.12 -6.12
N ALA A 132 -3.52 -24.07 -5.33
CA ALA A 132 -3.36 -23.05 -4.31
C ALA A 132 -3.31 -21.64 -4.91
N LEU A 133 -2.61 -21.46 -6.02
CA LEU A 133 -2.52 -20.18 -6.72
C LEU A 133 -3.89 -19.76 -7.31
N GLU A 134 -4.62 -20.69 -7.89
CA GLU A 134 -5.97 -20.46 -8.40
C GLU A 134 -6.92 -20.07 -7.27
N ASN A 135 -6.94 -20.83 -6.18
CA ASN A 135 -7.76 -20.55 -5.00
C ASN A 135 -7.42 -19.19 -4.36
N ALA A 136 -6.12 -18.83 -4.25
CA ALA A 136 -5.69 -17.53 -3.75
C ALA A 136 -6.14 -16.36 -4.62
N SER A 137 -6.30 -16.59 -5.93
CA SER A 137 -6.71 -15.53 -6.85
C SER A 137 -8.18 -15.09 -6.66
N ASN A 138 -9.05 -15.98 -6.16
CA ASN A 138 -10.47 -15.70 -6.02
C ASN A 138 -10.79 -14.62 -4.97
N PRO A 139 -10.29 -14.66 -3.72
CA PRO A 139 -10.50 -13.60 -2.74
C PRO A 139 -9.97 -12.24 -3.21
N ILE A 140 -8.86 -12.23 -3.95
CA ILE A 140 -8.29 -11.00 -4.52
C ILE A 140 -9.22 -10.45 -5.60
N LYS A 141 -9.73 -11.30 -6.50
CA LYS A 141 -10.71 -10.90 -7.53
C LYS A 141 -11.99 -10.34 -6.91
N ASP A 142 -12.51 -11.02 -5.90
CA ASP A 142 -13.75 -10.60 -5.24
C ASP A 142 -13.58 -9.25 -4.54
N PHE A 143 -12.45 -9.03 -3.87
CA PHE A 143 -12.10 -7.72 -3.31
C PHE A 143 -12.05 -6.64 -4.39
N MET A 144 -11.28 -6.86 -5.46
CA MET A 144 -11.15 -5.88 -6.54
C MET A 144 -12.51 -5.58 -7.21
N LEU A 145 -13.32 -6.60 -7.49
CA LEU A 145 -14.64 -6.42 -8.10
C LEU A 145 -15.62 -5.69 -7.18
N LYS A 146 -15.50 -5.85 -5.86
CA LYS A 146 -16.31 -5.14 -4.89
C LYS A 146 -16.01 -3.64 -4.87
N GLU A 147 -14.74 -3.27 -4.99
CA GLU A 147 -14.27 -1.90 -4.95
C GLU A 147 -14.27 -1.21 -6.32
N THR A 148 -14.40 -1.97 -7.41
CA THR A 148 -14.42 -1.43 -8.78
C THR A 148 -15.82 -0.97 -9.16
N ARG A 149 -15.91 0.24 -9.73
CA ARG A 149 -17.16 0.78 -10.27
C ARG A 149 -17.54 0.04 -11.56
N GLN A 150 -18.81 -0.26 -11.70
CA GLN A 150 -19.32 -1.00 -12.86
C GLN A 150 -18.91 -0.34 -14.20
N LYS A 151 -19.02 0.98 -14.31
CA LYS A 151 -18.64 1.72 -15.52
C LYS A 151 -17.16 1.58 -15.89
N ASP A 152 -16.29 1.51 -14.87
CA ASP A 152 -14.86 1.35 -15.11
C ASP A 152 -14.54 -0.09 -15.52
N LEU A 153 -15.25 -1.08 -14.97
CA LEU A 153 -15.13 -2.47 -15.35
C LEU A 153 -15.61 -2.71 -16.79
N GLU A 154 -16.78 -2.18 -17.14
CA GLU A 154 -17.36 -2.27 -18.50
C GLU A 154 -16.39 -1.72 -19.55
N LEU A 155 -15.73 -0.59 -19.29
CA LEU A 155 -14.74 0.00 -20.20
C LEU A 155 -13.62 -0.99 -20.58
N PHE A 156 -13.10 -1.74 -19.62
CA PHE A 156 -12.00 -2.69 -19.86
C PHE A 156 -12.48 -4.03 -20.40
N VAL A 157 -13.69 -4.43 -20.08
CA VAL A 157 -14.35 -5.60 -20.66
C VAL A 157 -14.59 -5.37 -22.16
N ASP A 158 -15.09 -4.19 -22.52
CA ASP A 158 -15.34 -3.81 -23.92
C ASP A 158 -14.02 -3.65 -24.71
N ALA A 159 -13.01 -3.01 -24.09
CA ALA A 159 -11.68 -2.87 -24.69
C ALA A 159 -11.00 -4.21 -24.95
N ALA A 160 -11.24 -5.20 -24.07
CA ALA A 160 -10.77 -6.58 -24.24
C ALA A 160 -11.61 -7.42 -25.19
N LYS A 161 -12.68 -6.86 -25.79
CA LYS A 161 -13.64 -7.54 -26.69
C LYS A 161 -14.23 -8.82 -26.08
N LEU A 162 -14.46 -8.82 -24.77
CA LEU A 162 -15.11 -9.91 -24.07
C LEU A 162 -16.63 -9.79 -24.25
N ASN A 163 -17.31 -10.89 -24.56
CA ASN A 163 -18.77 -10.91 -24.72
C ASN A 163 -19.45 -10.62 -23.39
N SER A 164 -19.94 -9.40 -23.20
CA SER A 164 -20.57 -8.92 -21.97
C SER A 164 -21.78 -9.75 -21.52
N GLY A 165 -22.42 -10.50 -22.45
CA GLY A 165 -23.60 -11.33 -22.18
C GLY A 165 -23.33 -12.63 -21.44
N GLU A 166 -22.10 -13.12 -21.42
CA GLU A 166 -21.70 -14.40 -20.80
C GLU A 166 -20.79 -14.20 -19.57
N LEU A 167 -20.46 -12.93 -19.23
CA LEU A 167 -19.53 -12.62 -18.16
C LEU A 167 -20.21 -12.67 -16.80
N THR A 168 -19.90 -13.72 -16.07
CA THR A 168 -20.18 -13.81 -14.64
C THR A 168 -18.97 -13.25 -13.87
N ARG A 169 -19.17 -12.69 -12.67
CA ARG A 169 -18.06 -12.20 -11.81
C ARG A 169 -16.89 -13.16 -11.70
N LYS A 170 -17.13 -14.47 -11.78
CA LYS A 170 -16.10 -15.52 -11.72
C LYS A 170 -15.27 -15.64 -13.01
N ASN A 171 -15.86 -15.32 -14.17
CA ASN A 171 -15.23 -15.55 -15.47
C ASN A 171 -14.47 -14.34 -16.02
N ILE A 172 -14.52 -13.19 -15.34
CA ILE A 172 -13.78 -12.00 -15.77
C ILE A 172 -12.28 -12.24 -15.53
N PRO A 173 -11.43 -12.09 -16.54
CA PRO A 173 -10.00 -12.31 -16.40
C PRO A 173 -9.34 -11.17 -15.61
N LEU A 174 -8.31 -11.50 -14.82
CA LEU A 174 -7.57 -10.54 -13.98
C LEU A 174 -6.99 -9.37 -14.78
N TYR A 175 -6.54 -9.58 -16.01
CA TYR A 175 -5.97 -8.51 -16.84
C TYR A 175 -6.98 -7.40 -17.18
N SER A 176 -8.29 -7.67 -17.09
CA SER A 176 -9.34 -6.63 -17.25
C SER A 176 -9.73 -6.02 -15.91
N ILE A 177 -9.72 -6.81 -14.82
CA ILE A 177 -10.11 -6.35 -13.48
C ILE A 177 -9.06 -5.39 -12.91
N VAL A 178 -7.77 -5.73 -13.01
CA VAL A 178 -6.67 -4.95 -12.39
C VAL A 178 -6.65 -3.49 -12.86
N PRO A 179 -6.65 -3.18 -14.16
CA PRO A 179 -6.66 -1.78 -14.61
C PRO A 179 -7.98 -1.08 -14.28
N ALA A 180 -9.12 -1.77 -14.35
CA ALA A 180 -10.41 -1.22 -13.95
C ALA A 180 -10.44 -0.83 -12.48
N PHE A 181 -9.93 -1.70 -11.60
CA PHE A 181 -9.77 -1.46 -10.19
C PHE A 181 -8.85 -0.26 -9.92
N ALA A 182 -7.65 -0.23 -10.53
CA ALA A 182 -6.71 0.86 -10.32
C ALA A 182 -7.30 2.24 -10.68
N ILE A 183 -8.01 2.33 -11.80
CA ILE A 183 -8.70 3.59 -12.21
C ILE A 183 -9.84 3.92 -11.24
N SER A 184 -10.62 2.95 -10.81
CA SER A 184 -11.72 3.13 -9.85
C SER A 184 -11.19 3.62 -8.50
N GLU A 185 -10.07 3.05 -8.00
CA GLU A 185 -9.38 3.47 -6.80
C GLU A 185 -8.88 4.91 -6.90
N LEU A 186 -8.24 5.27 -8.01
CA LEU A 186 -7.79 6.64 -8.26
C LEU A 186 -8.95 7.64 -8.30
N LYS A 187 -10.02 7.33 -9.02
CA LYS A 187 -11.22 8.19 -9.08
C LYS A 187 -11.82 8.39 -7.68
N THR A 188 -11.92 7.32 -6.90
CA THR A 188 -12.44 7.38 -5.52
C THR A 188 -11.51 8.20 -4.63
N ALA A 189 -10.20 8.01 -4.73
CA ALA A 189 -9.21 8.78 -3.99
C ALA A 189 -9.28 10.28 -4.29
N PHE A 190 -9.41 10.64 -5.57
CA PHE A 190 -9.57 12.04 -5.97
C PHE A 190 -10.90 12.64 -5.47
N GLN A 191 -11.99 11.88 -5.49
CA GLN A 191 -13.27 12.37 -4.96
C GLN A 191 -13.19 12.64 -3.45
N ILE A 192 -12.63 11.70 -2.69
CA ILE A 192 -12.43 11.88 -1.24
C ILE A 192 -11.47 13.06 -0.98
N GLY A 193 -10.35 13.09 -1.70
CA GLY A 193 -9.36 14.16 -1.56
C GLY A 193 -9.92 15.54 -1.92
N PHE A 194 -10.74 15.63 -2.95
CA PHE A 194 -11.41 16.88 -3.34
C PHE A 194 -12.37 17.35 -2.24
N LEU A 195 -13.22 16.46 -1.72
CA LEU A 195 -14.14 16.80 -0.63
C LEU A 195 -13.41 17.29 0.62
N LEU A 196 -12.26 16.67 0.93
CA LEU A 196 -11.41 17.10 2.04
C LEU A 196 -10.71 18.44 1.75
N PHE A 197 -10.38 18.71 0.49
CA PHE A 197 -9.67 19.92 0.09
C PHE A 197 -10.55 21.19 0.15
N VAL A 198 -11.84 21.07 -0.20
CA VAL A 198 -12.78 22.20 -0.30
C VAL A 198 -12.80 23.09 0.96
N PRO A 199 -13.01 22.56 2.19
CA PRO A 199 -13.06 23.40 3.38
C PRO A 199 -11.76 24.16 3.65
N PHE A 200 -10.60 23.54 3.36
CA PHE A 200 -9.30 24.18 3.53
C PHE A 200 -9.05 25.28 2.49
N MET A 201 -9.55 25.09 1.28
CA MET A 201 -9.47 26.09 0.22
C MET A 201 -10.31 27.33 0.55
N VAL A 202 -11.48 27.16 1.16
CA VAL A 202 -12.32 28.29 1.64
C VAL A 202 -11.55 29.11 2.67
N ILE A 203 -10.87 28.47 3.62
CA ILE A 203 -10.04 29.18 4.61
C ILE A 203 -8.92 29.96 3.93
N ASP A 204 -8.23 29.36 2.96
CA ASP A 204 -7.17 30.06 2.21
C ASP A 204 -7.70 31.30 1.51
N MET A 205 -8.88 31.22 0.88
CA MET A 205 -9.51 32.37 0.20
C MET A 205 -9.91 33.48 1.18
N ILE A 206 -10.48 33.13 2.33
CA ILE A 206 -10.86 34.12 3.36
C ILE A 206 -9.62 34.82 3.89
N VAL A 207 -8.58 34.08 4.28
CA VAL A 207 -7.34 34.63 4.79
C VAL A 207 -6.65 35.50 3.74
N ALA A 208 -6.60 35.04 2.47
CA ALA A 208 -6.00 35.80 1.40
C ALA A 208 -6.75 37.12 1.16
N SER A 209 -8.08 37.14 1.17
CA SER A 209 -8.86 38.37 0.96
C SER A 209 -8.67 39.37 2.09
N VAL A 210 -8.59 38.92 3.36
CA VAL A 210 -8.29 39.78 4.52
C VAL A 210 -6.89 40.37 4.42
N LEU A 211 -5.88 39.60 4.12
CA LEU A 211 -4.51 40.07 4.01
C LEU A 211 -4.35 41.09 2.87
N MET A 212 -4.98 40.84 1.72
CA MET A 212 -4.97 41.77 0.61
C MET A 212 -5.67 43.09 0.97
N SER A 213 -6.79 43.05 1.70
CA SER A 213 -7.49 44.27 2.13
C SER A 213 -6.68 45.12 3.11
N MET A 214 -5.79 44.46 3.90
CA MET A 214 -4.86 45.16 4.81
C MET A 214 -3.57 45.66 4.11
N GLY A 215 -3.44 45.45 2.80
CA GLY A 215 -2.26 45.84 2.03
C GLY A 215 -1.02 44.95 2.22
N MET A 216 -1.18 43.81 2.89
CA MET A 216 -0.08 42.88 3.19
C MET A 216 0.18 41.92 2.03
N MET A 217 0.49 42.44 0.83
CA MET A 217 0.69 41.63 -0.38
C MET A 217 1.94 40.74 -0.37
N MET A 218 2.93 41.04 0.47
CA MET A 218 4.19 40.29 0.48
C MET A 218 4.14 39.01 1.36
N LEU A 219 3.13 38.86 2.23
CA LEU A 219 3.02 37.68 3.08
C LEU A 219 2.26 36.56 2.37
N PRO A 220 2.86 35.36 2.24
CA PRO A 220 2.16 34.24 1.64
C PRO A 220 0.95 33.82 2.51
N PRO A 221 -0.28 33.87 1.98
CA PRO A 221 -1.50 33.59 2.75
C PRO A 221 -1.54 32.17 3.31
N THR A 222 -0.85 31.22 2.68
CA THR A 222 -0.77 29.82 3.09
C THR A 222 -0.12 29.62 4.45
N VAL A 223 0.84 30.47 4.85
CA VAL A 223 1.51 30.38 6.16
C VAL A 223 0.57 30.82 7.28
N ILE A 224 -0.21 31.86 7.06
CA ILE A 224 -1.17 32.37 8.04
C ILE A 224 -2.39 31.47 8.13
N SER A 225 -2.89 30.98 7.00
CA SER A 225 -4.03 30.08 6.95
C SER A 225 -3.77 28.73 7.64
N LEU A 226 -2.52 28.30 7.73
CA LEU A 226 -2.15 27.06 8.41
C LEU A 226 -2.66 27.01 9.86
N ALA A 227 -2.53 28.12 10.61
CA ALA A 227 -3.02 28.19 11.99
C ALA A 227 -4.55 27.99 12.07
N PHE A 228 -5.31 28.60 11.16
CA PHE A 228 -6.77 28.47 11.10
C PHE A 228 -7.19 27.06 10.65
N LYS A 229 -6.45 26.45 9.73
CA LYS A 229 -6.67 25.06 9.29
C LYS A 229 -6.46 24.06 10.43
N LEU A 230 -5.41 24.22 11.23
CA LEU A 230 -5.16 23.39 12.39
C LEU A 230 -6.26 23.56 13.46
N LEU A 231 -6.72 24.80 13.68
CA LEU A 231 -7.81 25.09 14.60
C LEU A 231 -9.13 24.44 14.14
N LEU A 232 -9.45 24.50 12.85
CA LEU A 232 -10.60 23.80 12.26
C LEU A 232 -10.52 22.29 12.51
N PHE A 233 -9.35 21.70 12.34
CA PHE A 233 -9.14 20.28 12.56
C PHE A 233 -9.36 19.88 14.02
N GLU A 234 -8.90 20.72 14.96
CA GLU A 234 -9.06 20.50 16.41
C GLU A 234 -10.53 20.64 16.84
N ILE A 235 -11.26 21.62 16.30
CA ILE A 235 -12.71 21.78 16.55
C ILE A 235 -13.48 20.55 16.00
N GLY A 236 -13.15 20.08 14.80
CA GLY A 236 -13.75 18.88 14.23
C GLY A 236 -13.52 17.65 15.10
N ARG A 237 -12.32 17.49 15.65
CA ARG A 237 -11.98 16.41 16.57
C ARG A 237 -12.77 16.48 17.87
N ALA A 238 -12.91 17.69 18.46
CA ALA A 238 -13.69 17.89 19.68
C ALA A 238 -15.16 17.49 19.47
N SER A 239 -15.74 17.93 18.37
CA SER A 239 -17.14 17.59 18.01
C SER A 239 -17.37 16.09 17.77
N CYS A 240 -16.37 15.38 17.22
CA CYS A 240 -16.47 13.92 17.05
C CYS A 240 -16.37 13.18 18.40
N ARG A 241 -15.58 13.69 19.36
CA ARG A 241 -15.41 13.08 20.68
C ARG A 241 -16.67 13.14 21.55
N GLU A 242 -17.49 14.16 21.37
CA GLU A 242 -18.78 14.27 22.10
C GLU A 242 -19.87 13.31 21.60
N ARG A 243 -19.67 12.66 20.44
CA ARG A 243 -20.65 11.74 19.83
C ARG A 243 -20.35 10.25 20.07
N VAL A 244 -19.26 9.92 20.76
CA VAL A 244 -18.87 8.57 21.19
C VAL A 244 -19.05 8.44 22.69
#